data_6a47af51d603ddb2d96a7551f66ce1fc
#
_entry.id   6a47af51d603ddb2d96a7551f66ce1fc
#
_cell.length_a   1.000
_cell.length_b   1.000
_cell.length_c   1.000
_cell.angle_alpha   90.00
_cell.angle_beta   90.00
_cell.angle_gamma   90.00
#
_symmetry.space_group_name_H-M   'P 1'
#
loop_
_entity.id
_entity.type
_entity.pdbx_description
1 polymer ?
#
loop_
_entity_poly.entity_id
_entity_poly.type
_entity_poly.pdbx_seq_one_letter_code
_entity_poly.pdbx_strand_id
1 'polypeptide(L)'
;VTTTKRNPDISLDYGARPRTIKMRFKWEMNTDPQERIASIKFLPVNEADELEKEVTLTVKQEAAPEITDDRRGDSIAIVIASTKLRSMTNWDASERLDYWLGVTVWEKTDKGVTPEQLGRVRSVEFRMLNTKEELPAEIGKIKYLETLVVYGNTNTMLLPSPYRIGNALAGLKYLRNLTISALGITTISKTELESSRKDLITLDLSGNNFT
;
A
#
# COMPACT_ATOMS: atom_id res chain seq x y z
N VAL A 1 -3.93 15.78 10.25
CA VAL A 1 -4.60 14.46 10.40
C VAL A 1 -4.31 13.99 11.80
N THR A 2 -5.31 14.04 12.67
CA THR A 2 -5.19 13.60 14.07
C THR A 2 -5.40 12.09 14.09
N THR A 3 -4.33 11.30 14.03
CA THR A 3 -4.42 9.87 14.27
C THR A 3 -4.42 9.63 15.77
N THR A 4 -5.60 9.53 16.36
CA THR A 4 -5.75 9.03 17.71
C THR A 4 -5.61 7.50 17.65
N LYS A 5 -4.40 6.95 17.75
CA LYS A 5 -4.25 5.52 18.03
C LYS A 5 -4.57 5.29 19.50
N ARG A 6 -5.63 4.54 19.75
CA ARG A 6 -5.96 4.00 21.08
C ARG A 6 -4.86 3.02 21.48
N ASN A 7 -4.30 3.24 22.64
CA ASN A 7 -3.29 2.47 23.37
C ASN A 7 -1.88 2.48 22.76
N PRO A 8 -1.03 3.44 23.13
CA PRO A 8 0.39 3.14 23.20
C PRO A 8 0.59 2.01 24.24
N ASP A 9 1.43 1.02 23.94
CA ASP A 9 1.89 0.06 24.95
C ASP A 9 2.68 0.86 26.00
N ILE A 10 2.01 1.18 27.10
CA ILE A 10 2.63 1.87 28.24
C ILE A 10 3.03 0.81 29.25
N SER A 11 4.30 0.54 29.40
CA SER A 11 4.82 -0.23 30.51
C SER A 11 5.24 0.71 31.63
N LEU A 12 4.57 0.63 32.77
CA LEU A 12 4.92 1.38 33.97
C LEU A 12 5.86 0.55 34.84
N ASP A 13 7.07 1.04 35.11
CA ASP A 13 7.96 0.44 36.10
C ASP A 13 7.68 1.08 37.45
N TYR A 14 6.99 0.35 38.33
CA TYR A 14 6.55 0.85 39.65
C TYR A 14 7.62 0.81 40.73
N GLY A 15 8.86 0.48 40.42
CA GLY A 15 9.88 0.18 41.45
C GLY A 15 11.03 1.16 41.59
N ALA A 16 11.33 1.96 40.57
CA ALA A 16 12.55 2.79 40.54
C ALA A 16 12.27 4.29 40.46
N ARG A 17 13.01 5.11 41.21
CA ARG A 17 13.08 6.56 40.93
C ARG A 17 14.45 6.87 40.30
N PRO A 18 14.52 7.64 39.20
CA PRO A 18 13.40 8.28 38.49
C PRO A 18 12.53 7.25 37.69
N ARG A 19 11.22 7.44 37.65
CA ARG A 19 10.30 6.62 36.89
C ARG A 19 10.54 6.83 35.41
N THR A 20 10.72 5.74 34.65
CA THR A 20 10.86 5.79 33.19
C THR A 20 9.63 5.21 32.54
N ILE A 21 8.98 6.00 31.69
CA ILE A 21 7.89 5.54 30.87
C ILE A 21 8.44 5.24 29.48
N LYS A 22 8.30 3.98 29.03
CA LYS A 22 8.66 3.57 27.65
C LYS A 22 7.41 3.59 26.80
N MET A 23 7.41 4.38 25.75
CA MET A 23 6.34 4.44 24.76
C MET A 23 6.88 3.99 23.42
N ARG A 24 6.14 3.10 22.74
CA ARG A 24 6.46 2.63 21.40
C ARG A 24 5.44 3.19 20.41
N PHE A 25 5.93 3.85 19.38
CA PHE A 25 5.11 4.37 18.29
C PHE A 25 5.41 3.57 17.03
N LYS A 26 4.36 3.15 16.31
CA LYS A 26 4.47 2.56 14.99
C LYS A 26 3.94 3.56 13.96
N TRP A 27 4.73 3.83 12.96
CA TRP A 27 4.41 4.75 11.87
C TRP A 27 4.19 3.95 10.58
N GLU A 28 3.18 4.35 9.81
CA GLU A 28 3.05 3.88 8.44
C GLU A 28 4.02 4.66 7.54
N MET A 29 4.52 4.02 6.48
CA MET A 29 5.38 4.68 5.50
C MET A 29 4.70 5.93 4.94
N ASN A 30 5.47 7.00 4.75
CA ASN A 30 4.98 8.15 4.02
C ASN A 30 4.84 7.78 2.54
N THR A 31 3.64 7.86 2.00
CA THR A 31 3.32 7.55 0.59
C THR A 31 3.18 8.81 -0.26
N ASP A 32 3.36 10.00 0.34
CA ASP A 32 3.26 11.28 -0.36
C ASP A 32 4.62 11.75 -0.85
N PRO A 33 4.66 12.50 -1.96
CA PRO A 33 5.91 13.04 -2.51
C PRO A 33 6.50 14.19 -1.66
N GLN A 34 5.87 14.51 -0.52
CA GLN A 34 6.32 15.54 0.42
C GLN A 34 6.63 14.93 1.78
N GLU A 35 7.59 15.51 2.48
CA GLU A 35 7.87 15.13 3.85
C GLU A 35 6.66 15.39 4.77
N ARG A 36 6.53 14.56 5.81
CA ARG A 36 5.53 14.75 6.86
C ARG A 36 6.21 15.10 8.16
N ILE A 37 5.63 16.04 8.89
CA ILE A 37 6.06 16.38 10.24
C ILE A 37 4.87 16.18 11.17
N ALA A 38 5.07 15.40 12.22
CA ALA A 38 4.09 15.18 13.28
C ALA A 38 4.70 15.58 14.62
N SER A 39 3.91 16.21 15.48
CA SER A 39 4.29 16.54 16.83
C SER A 39 3.41 15.80 17.82
N ILE A 40 4.03 15.15 18.79
CA ILE A 40 3.37 14.50 19.91
C ILE A 40 3.67 15.31 21.16
N LYS A 41 2.62 15.77 21.80
CA LYS A 41 2.73 16.52 23.07
C LYS A 41 2.44 15.58 24.22
N PHE A 42 3.33 15.58 25.19
CA PHE A 42 3.17 14.90 26.46
C PHE A 42 2.87 15.95 27.50
N LEU A 43 1.77 15.77 28.21
CA LEU A 43 1.35 16.61 29.33
C LEU A 43 1.44 15.73 30.59
N PRO A 44 2.64 15.63 31.22
CA PRO A 44 2.76 14.87 32.43
C PRO A 44 1.95 15.54 33.54
N VAL A 45 1.32 14.72 34.36
CA VAL A 45 0.52 15.14 35.51
C VAL A 45 1.20 14.58 36.75
N ASN A 46 1.40 15.37 37.78
CA ASN A 46 1.93 14.93 39.04
C ASN A 46 0.91 14.19 39.91
N GLU A 47 1.28 13.71 41.07
CA GLU A 47 0.42 12.99 42.01
C GLU A 47 -0.79 13.81 42.53
N ALA A 48 -0.73 15.16 42.36
CA ALA A 48 -1.79 16.10 42.73
C ALA A 48 -2.67 16.49 41.53
N ASP A 49 -2.57 15.80 40.39
CA ASP A 49 -3.24 16.15 39.12
C ASP A 49 -2.87 17.53 38.56
N GLU A 50 -1.74 18.07 38.97
CA GLU A 50 -1.23 19.33 38.39
C GLU A 50 -0.38 19.04 37.16
N LEU A 51 -0.60 19.85 36.10
CA LEU A 51 0.15 19.76 34.86
C LEU A 51 1.62 20.19 35.09
N GLU A 52 2.53 19.31 34.77
CA GLU A 52 3.94 19.62 34.72
C GLU A 52 4.35 20.20 33.35
N LYS A 53 5.63 20.37 33.13
CA LYS A 53 6.15 20.94 31.89
C LYS A 53 5.82 20.08 30.69
N GLU A 54 5.15 20.68 29.69
CA GLU A 54 4.90 20.05 28.39
C GLU A 54 6.21 19.61 27.73
N VAL A 55 6.23 18.37 27.24
CA VAL A 55 7.29 17.83 26.41
C VAL A 55 6.75 17.56 25.02
N THR A 56 7.37 18.13 24.00
CA THR A 56 7.00 17.91 22.62
C THR A 56 8.04 17.05 21.91
N LEU A 57 7.61 15.93 21.34
CA LEU A 57 8.41 15.12 20.42
C LEU A 57 7.98 15.44 18.98
N THR A 58 8.93 15.89 18.17
CA THR A 58 8.71 16.09 16.74
C THR A 58 9.28 14.92 15.97
N VAL A 59 8.44 14.30 15.13
CA VAL A 59 8.82 13.21 14.24
C VAL A 59 8.72 13.68 12.81
N LYS A 60 9.80 13.56 12.09
CA LYS A 60 9.90 13.87 10.66
C LYS A 60 9.92 12.55 9.87
N GLN A 61 9.06 12.43 8.87
CA GLN A 61 9.10 11.37 7.87
C GLN A 61 9.48 11.99 6.52
N GLU A 62 10.49 11.44 5.90
CA GLU A 62 10.89 11.84 4.56
C GLU A 62 9.77 11.57 3.55
N ALA A 63 9.86 12.21 2.38
CA ALA A 63 9.00 11.97 1.24
C ALA A 63 9.04 10.49 0.82
N ALA A 64 7.99 10.03 0.15
CA ALA A 64 8.00 8.72 -0.49
C ALA A 64 9.21 8.59 -1.42
N PRO A 65 9.88 7.41 -1.47
CA PRO A 65 10.95 7.18 -2.40
C PRO A 65 10.48 7.34 -3.86
N GLU A 66 11.37 7.84 -4.72
CA GLU A 66 11.08 7.93 -6.15
C GLU A 66 10.90 6.54 -6.77
N ILE A 67 9.86 6.40 -7.61
CA ILE A 67 9.61 5.17 -8.37
C ILE A 67 10.39 5.28 -9.69
N THR A 68 11.54 4.64 -9.73
CA THR A 68 12.41 4.55 -10.90
C THR A 68 11.96 3.44 -11.87
N ASP A 69 12.37 3.50 -13.17
CA ASP A 69 12.06 2.42 -14.14
C ASP A 69 13.09 1.29 -14.07
N ASP A 70 13.13 0.64 -12.89
CA ASP A 70 14.00 -0.49 -12.61
C ASP A 70 13.33 -1.45 -11.60
N ARG A 71 14.03 -2.52 -11.22
CA ARG A 71 13.55 -3.49 -10.25
C ARG A 71 13.26 -2.86 -8.88
N ARG A 72 14.05 -1.87 -8.45
CA ARG A 72 13.84 -1.17 -7.20
C ARG A 72 12.57 -0.31 -7.26
N GLY A 73 12.35 0.36 -8.39
CA GLY A 73 11.13 1.13 -8.60
C GLY A 73 9.88 0.25 -8.58
N ASP A 74 9.94 -0.98 -9.13
CA ASP A 74 8.83 -1.93 -9.04
C ASP A 74 8.51 -2.26 -7.57
N SER A 75 9.53 -2.54 -6.73
CA SER A 75 9.31 -2.83 -5.30
C SER A 75 8.74 -1.63 -4.56
N ILE A 76 9.25 -0.43 -4.81
CA ILE A 76 8.72 0.80 -4.21
C ILE A 76 7.26 1.03 -4.62
N ALA A 77 6.93 0.86 -5.90
CA ALA A 77 5.56 1.00 -6.41
C ALA A 77 4.58 0.06 -5.70
N ILE A 78 4.98 -1.21 -5.53
CA ILE A 78 4.17 -2.21 -4.83
C ILE A 78 3.97 -1.83 -3.36
N VAL A 79 5.02 -1.44 -2.65
CA VAL A 79 4.94 -1.07 -1.22
C VAL A 79 4.06 0.16 -1.03
N ILE A 80 4.21 1.19 -1.86
CA ILE A 80 3.35 2.38 -1.81
C ILE A 80 1.89 2.00 -2.09
N ALA A 81 1.65 1.22 -3.15
CA ALA A 81 0.31 0.78 -3.51
C ALA A 81 -0.33 -0.06 -2.39
N SER A 82 0.42 -1.01 -1.81
CA SER A 82 -0.04 -1.83 -0.69
C SER A 82 -0.41 -0.99 0.53
N THR A 83 0.40 0.02 0.85
CA THR A 83 0.15 0.93 1.98
C THR A 83 -1.12 1.76 1.75
N LYS A 84 -1.31 2.31 0.56
CA LYS A 84 -2.52 3.06 0.18
C LYS A 84 -3.77 2.17 0.21
N LEU A 85 -3.66 0.95 -0.29
CA LEU A 85 -4.73 -0.05 -0.29
C LEU A 85 -5.00 -0.62 1.11
N ARG A 86 -4.12 -0.37 2.07
CA ARG A 86 -4.13 -1.04 3.39
C ARG A 86 -4.26 -2.55 3.24
N SER A 87 -3.56 -3.09 2.25
CA SER A 87 -3.51 -4.52 1.99
C SER A 87 -2.91 -5.24 3.19
N MET A 88 -3.36 -6.46 3.46
CA MET A 88 -2.80 -7.27 4.56
C MET A 88 -1.43 -7.87 4.23
N THR A 89 -0.92 -7.68 3.03
CA THR A 89 0.43 -8.11 2.65
C THR A 89 1.47 -7.14 3.23
N ASN A 90 2.41 -7.69 4.00
CA ASN A 90 3.52 -6.94 4.58
C ASN A 90 4.77 -7.18 3.72
N TRP A 91 4.91 -6.44 2.63
CA TRP A 91 6.13 -6.47 1.83
C TRP A 91 7.15 -5.46 2.35
N ASP A 92 8.39 -5.88 2.45
CA ASP A 92 9.51 -5.05 2.88
C ASP A 92 10.41 -4.75 1.67
N ALA A 93 10.55 -3.46 1.32
CA ALA A 93 11.36 -3.02 0.18
C ALA A 93 12.86 -3.33 0.32
N SER A 94 13.33 -3.72 1.50
CA SER A 94 14.69 -4.21 1.72
C SER A 94 14.89 -5.67 1.31
N GLU A 95 13.80 -6.43 1.17
CA GLU A 95 13.84 -7.83 0.75
C GLU A 95 13.77 -7.98 -0.77
N ARG A 96 14.21 -9.14 -1.25
CA ARG A 96 14.13 -9.47 -2.68
C ARG A 96 12.68 -9.74 -3.10
N LEU A 97 12.27 -9.19 -4.25
CA LEU A 97 10.92 -9.34 -4.82
C LEU A 97 10.48 -10.80 -5.00
N ASP A 98 11.42 -11.69 -5.32
CA ASP A 98 11.18 -13.13 -5.56
C ASP A 98 10.79 -13.89 -4.27
N TYR A 99 10.95 -13.27 -3.08
CA TYR A 99 10.48 -13.83 -1.81
C TYR A 99 9.14 -13.27 -1.35
N TRP A 100 8.60 -12.31 -2.08
CA TRP A 100 7.34 -11.68 -1.70
C TRP A 100 6.15 -12.57 -2.06
N LEU A 101 5.34 -12.92 -1.07
CA LEU A 101 4.14 -13.71 -1.30
C LEU A 101 3.19 -12.99 -2.27
N GLY A 102 2.78 -13.68 -3.34
CA GLY A 102 1.89 -13.11 -4.37
C GLY A 102 2.61 -12.20 -5.39
N VAL A 103 3.95 -12.17 -5.38
CA VAL A 103 4.76 -11.51 -6.40
C VAL A 103 5.57 -12.53 -7.17
N THR A 104 5.62 -12.41 -8.48
CA THR A 104 6.54 -13.15 -9.35
C THR A 104 7.31 -12.18 -10.24
N VAL A 105 8.51 -12.58 -10.63
CA VAL A 105 9.37 -11.81 -11.51
C VAL A 105 9.58 -12.53 -12.83
N TRP A 106 9.94 -11.81 -13.87
CA TRP A 106 10.34 -12.39 -15.14
C TRP A 106 11.67 -13.13 -15.00
N GLU A 107 11.69 -14.39 -15.45
CA GLU A 107 12.84 -15.27 -15.41
C GLU A 107 13.36 -15.59 -16.82
N LYS A 108 14.62 -16.06 -16.91
CA LYS A 108 15.22 -16.46 -18.20
C LYS A 108 14.49 -17.61 -18.89
N THR A 109 13.76 -18.41 -18.12
CA THR A 109 12.96 -19.56 -18.59
C THR A 109 11.64 -19.14 -19.20
N ASP A 110 11.20 -17.89 -18.99
CA ASP A 110 9.94 -17.39 -19.53
C ASP A 110 10.03 -17.23 -21.04
N LYS A 111 9.00 -17.70 -21.73
CA LYS A 111 8.95 -17.65 -23.19
C LYS A 111 8.87 -16.20 -23.69
N GLY A 112 9.84 -15.80 -24.51
CA GLY A 112 9.84 -14.48 -25.14
C GLY A 112 10.22 -13.33 -24.21
N VAL A 113 10.82 -13.64 -23.05
CA VAL A 113 11.34 -12.62 -22.14
C VAL A 113 12.47 -11.83 -22.77
N THR A 114 12.47 -10.52 -22.60
CA THR A 114 13.54 -9.64 -23.05
C THR A 114 14.53 -9.33 -21.91
N PRO A 115 15.77 -8.91 -22.23
CA PRO A 115 16.73 -8.52 -21.20
C PRO A 115 16.22 -7.46 -20.23
N GLU A 116 15.41 -6.51 -20.70
CA GLU A 116 14.85 -5.42 -19.89
C GLU A 116 13.77 -5.90 -18.92
N GLN A 117 13.14 -7.04 -19.20
CA GLN A 117 12.13 -7.66 -18.34
C GLN A 117 12.74 -8.49 -17.22
N LEU A 118 13.96 -9.02 -17.41
CA LEU A 118 14.57 -9.93 -16.44
C LEU A 118 14.63 -9.33 -15.04
N GLY A 119 14.05 -10.06 -14.07
CA GLY A 119 13.98 -9.66 -12.68
C GLY A 119 12.98 -8.54 -12.36
N ARG A 120 12.28 -8.00 -13.37
CA ARG A 120 11.17 -7.05 -13.18
C ARG A 120 9.90 -7.80 -12.76
N VAL A 121 8.97 -7.12 -12.11
CA VAL A 121 7.73 -7.75 -11.67
C VAL A 121 6.89 -8.20 -12.86
N ARG A 122 6.51 -9.48 -12.85
CA ARG A 122 5.61 -10.12 -13.82
C ARG A 122 4.19 -10.19 -13.31
N SER A 123 4.01 -10.57 -12.04
CA SER A 123 2.71 -10.69 -11.40
C SER A 123 2.73 -10.09 -10.02
N VAL A 124 1.63 -9.45 -9.63
CA VAL A 124 1.40 -8.98 -8.26
C VAL A 124 -0.03 -9.21 -7.84
N GLU A 125 -0.21 -9.61 -6.58
CA GLU A 125 -1.50 -9.86 -5.99
C GLU A 125 -1.69 -9.05 -4.70
N PHE A 126 -2.68 -8.15 -4.69
CA PHE A 126 -3.12 -7.39 -3.52
C PHE A 126 -4.37 -8.05 -2.94
N ARG A 127 -4.33 -8.41 -1.66
CA ARG A 127 -5.44 -9.10 -0.98
C ARG A 127 -5.97 -8.32 0.22
N MET A 128 -7.24 -8.53 0.50
CA MET A 128 -7.92 -8.08 1.71
C MET A 128 -7.75 -6.57 1.94
N LEU A 129 -8.17 -5.79 0.95
CA LEU A 129 -8.06 -4.33 0.99
C LEU A 129 -8.98 -3.73 2.05
N ASN A 130 -8.46 -2.75 2.79
CA ASN A 130 -9.18 -2.03 3.85
C ASN A 130 -9.39 -0.55 3.53
N THR A 131 -9.30 -0.18 2.27
CA THR A 131 -9.59 1.17 1.79
C THR A 131 -10.83 1.17 0.90
N LYS A 132 -11.43 2.37 0.76
CA LYS A 132 -12.57 2.64 -0.12
C LYS A 132 -12.20 3.61 -1.24
N GLU A 133 -10.91 3.86 -1.40
CA GLU A 133 -10.37 4.76 -2.40
C GLU A 133 -10.19 4.03 -3.74
N GLU A 134 -9.82 4.75 -4.78
CA GLU A 134 -9.48 4.15 -6.07
C GLU A 134 -8.15 3.38 -6.02
N LEU A 135 -7.91 2.53 -7.00
CA LEU A 135 -6.64 1.83 -7.12
C LEU A 135 -5.48 2.83 -7.27
N PRO A 136 -4.38 2.65 -6.53
CA PRO A 136 -3.24 3.56 -6.59
C PRO A 136 -2.61 3.63 -7.97
N ALA A 137 -2.37 4.84 -8.46
CA ALA A 137 -1.73 5.07 -9.76
C ALA A 137 -0.30 4.50 -9.84
N GLU A 138 0.34 4.26 -8.70
CA GLU A 138 1.65 3.63 -8.59
C GLU A 138 1.68 2.22 -9.21
N ILE A 139 0.57 1.50 -9.22
CA ILE A 139 0.45 0.21 -9.90
C ILE A 139 0.82 0.36 -11.39
N GLY A 140 0.38 1.44 -12.04
CA GLY A 140 0.70 1.75 -13.43
C GLY A 140 2.19 2.02 -13.71
N LYS A 141 3.02 2.15 -12.68
CA LYS A 141 4.48 2.31 -12.80
C LYS A 141 5.22 0.97 -12.90
N ILE A 142 4.55 -0.15 -12.64
CA ILE A 142 5.14 -1.50 -12.76
C ILE A 142 5.11 -1.90 -14.25
N LYS A 143 6.01 -1.38 -15.01
CA LYS A 143 6.01 -1.32 -16.47
C LYS A 143 5.78 -2.67 -17.18
N TYR A 144 6.39 -3.74 -16.66
CA TYR A 144 6.38 -5.06 -17.29
C TYR A 144 5.36 -6.03 -16.67
N LEU A 145 4.40 -5.51 -15.91
CA LEU A 145 3.38 -6.31 -15.26
C LEU A 145 2.50 -7.03 -16.31
N GLU A 146 2.46 -8.37 -16.25
CA GLU A 146 1.65 -9.24 -17.09
C GLU A 146 0.34 -9.61 -16.40
N THR A 147 0.38 -9.82 -15.08
CA THR A 147 -0.76 -10.26 -14.28
C THR A 147 -0.96 -9.36 -13.07
N LEU A 148 -2.13 -8.76 -12.97
CA LEU A 148 -2.58 -8.00 -11.82
C LEU A 148 -3.79 -8.66 -11.18
N VAL A 149 -3.69 -8.95 -9.89
CA VAL A 149 -4.79 -9.50 -9.09
C VAL A 149 -5.07 -8.59 -7.91
N VAL A 150 -6.32 -8.17 -7.78
CA VAL A 150 -6.78 -7.31 -6.69
C VAL A 150 -8.05 -7.91 -6.10
N TYR A 151 -7.96 -8.40 -4.87
CA TYR A 151 -9.10 -8.92 -4.13
C TYR A 151 -9.52 -7.99 -3.00
N GLY A 152 -10.78 -7.57 -3.02
CA GLY A 152 -11.40 -6.87 -1.91
C GLY A 152 -11.58 -7.77 -0.68
N ASN A 153 -12.03 -7.15 0.39
CA ASN A 153 -12.40 -7.88 1.60
C ASN A 153 -13.89 -8.25 1.55
N THR A 154 -14.19 -9.52 1.31
CA THR A 154 -15.57 -10.04 1.23
C THR A 154 -16.33 -9.95 2.55
N ASN A 155 -15.65 -9.81 3.69
CA ASN A 155 -16.27 -9.67 5.01
C ASN A 155 -16.74 -8.24 5.31
N THR A 156 -16.41 -7.27 4.49
CA THR A 156 -16.93 -5.90 4.63
C THR A 156 -18.19 -5.75 3.79
N MET A 157 -19.33 -6.21 4.30
CA MET A 157 -20.67 -6.01 3.71
C MET A 157 -21.08 -4.54 3.57
N LEU A 158 -20.18 -3.60 3.82
CA LEU A 158 -20.42 -2.18 3.81
C LEU A 158 -19.31 -1.45 3.04
N LEU A 159 -19.28 -1.62 1.72
CA LEU A 159 -18.60 -0.67 0.85
C LEU A 159 -19.63 0.38 0.42
N PRO A 160 -19.77 1.52 1.13
CA PRO A 160 -20.80 2.51 0.85
C PRO A 160 -20.51 3.37 -0.38
N SER A 161 -19.37 3.20 -1.03
CA SER A 161 -19.02 3.92 -2.26
C SER A 161 -18.43 2.94 -3.27
N PRO A 162 -18.80 3.07 -4.55
CA PRO A 162 -18.19 2.27 -5.61
C PRO A 162 -16.69 2.54 -5.65
N TYR A 163 -15.90 1.50 -5.58
CA TYR A 163 -14.47 1.56 -5.81
C TYR A 163 -14.20 1.90 -7.27
N ARG A 164 -13.10 2.56 -7.56
CA ARG A 164 -12.72 2.94 -8.93
C ARG A 164 -11.36 2.37 -9.30
N ILE A 165 -11.20 2.05 -10.57
CA ILE A 165 -9.90 1.66 -11.13
C ILE A 165 -9.02 2.91 -11.31
N GLY A 166 -9.61 4.02 -11.71
CA GLY A 166 -8.88 5.26 -11.94
C GLY A 166 -7.76 5.09 -12.96
N ASN A 167 -6.60 5.68 -12.65
CA ASN A 167 -5.44 5.63 -13.53
C ASN A 167 -4.47 4.47 -13.23
N ALA A 168 -4.85 3.52 -12.38
CA ALA A 168 -3.96 2.45 -11.93
C ALA A 168 -3.45 1.54 -13.06
N LEU A 169 -4.23 1.41 -14.15
CA LEU A 169 -3.86 0.61 -15.32
C LEU A 169 -3.16 1.41 -16.41
N ALA A 170 -3.04 2.73 -16.25
CA ALA A 170 -2.35 3.58 -17.20
C ALA A 170 -0.86 3.21 -17.28
N GLY A 171 -0.36 2.94 -18.49
CA GLY A 171 1.03 2.55 -18.70
C GLY A 171 1.31 1.05 -18.65
N LEU A 172 0.37 0.19 -18.23
CA LEU A 172 0.53 -1.27 -18.18
C LEU A 172 0.35 -1.90 -19.58
N LYS A 173 1.32 -1.69 -20.46
CA LYS A 173 1.27 -2.16 -21.86
C LYS A 173 1.41 -3.68 -22.02
N TYR A 174 1.94 -4.36 -20.99
CA TYR A 174 2.18 -5.81 -21.00
C TYR A 174 1.09 -6.59 -20.27
N LEU A 175 0.08 -5.90 -19.71
CA LEU A 175 -0.97 -6.53 -18.92
C LEU A 175 -1.84 -7.44 -19.80
N ARG A 176 -1.88 -8.73 -19.45
CA ARG A 176 -2.64 -9.77 -20.13
C ARG A 176 -3.73 -10.38 -19.26
N ASN A 177 -3.51 -10.43 -17.96
CA ASN A 177 -4.44 -11.03 -17.02
C ASN A 177 -4.79 -10.01 -15.94
N LEU A 178 -6.05 -9.64 -15.86
CA LEU A 178 -6.57 -8.69 -14.89
C LEU A 178 -7.70 -9.32 -14.09
N THR A 179 -7.51 -9.41 -12.78
CA THR A 179 -8.56 -9.77 -11.82
C THR A 179 -8.77 -8.62 -10.87
N ILE A 180 -9.98 -8.07 -10.83
CA ILE A 180 -10.41 -7.07 -9.86
C ILE A 180 -11.75 -7.54 -9.29
N SER A 181 -11.70 -8.17 -8.14
CA SER A 181 -12.85 -8.88 -7.57
C SER A 181 -13.23 -8.36 -6.19
N ALA A 182 -14.53 -8.37 -5.90
CA ALA A 182 -15.10 -8.03 -4.59
C ALA A 182 -14.74 -6.63 -4.06
N LEU A 183 -14.67 -5.62 -4.94
CA LEU A 183 -14.40 -4.22 -4.59
C LEU A 183 -15.64 -3.32 -4.65
N GLY A 184 -16.81 -3.89 -5.03
CA GLY A 184 -18.03 -3.11 -5.17
C GLY A 184 -18.02 -2.14 -6.35
N ILE A 185 -17.20 -2.39 -7.37
CA ILE A 185 -17.17 -1.57 -8.59
C ILE A 185 -18.52 -1.67 -9.30
N THR A 186 -19.08 -0.54 -9.70
CA THR A 186 -20.35 -0.46 -10.42
C THR A 186 -20.18 -0.18 -11.90
N THR A 187 -19.10 0.46 -12.29
CA THR A 187 -18.82 0.84 -13.69
C THR A 187 -17.32 0.78 -13.96
N ILE A 188 -16.97 0.44 -15.18
CA ILE A 188 -15.61 0.57 -15.71
C ILE A 188 -15.70 1.38 -17.00
N SER A 189 -14.94 2.44 -17.09
CA SER A 189 -14.87 3.25 -18.30
C SER A 189 -13.90 2.64 -19.31
N LYS A 190 -14.14 2.93 -20.59
CA LYS A 190 -13.23 2.54 -21.67
C LYS A 190 -11.82 3.10 -21.46
N THR A 191 -11.70 4.30 -20.92
CA THR A 191 -10.43 4.98 -20.70
C THR A 191 -9.58 4.30 -19.62
N GLU A 192 -10.21 3.69 -18.60
CA GLU A 192 -9.51 2.96 -17.55
C GLU A 192 -8.79 1.71 -18.07
N LEU A 193 -9.31 1.07 -19.14
CA LEU A 193 -8.72 -0.11 -19.76
C LEU A 193 -7.88 0.21 -21.02
N GLU A 194 -7.81 1.45 -21.47
CA GLU A 194 -7.27 1.79 -22.79
C GLU A 194 -5.84 1.31 -23.02
N SER A 195 -4.98 1.38 -21.98
CA SER A 195 -3.57 1.00 -22.10
C SER A 195 -3.35 -0.51 -22.28
N SER A 196 -4.20 -1.34 -21.71
CA SER A 196 -4.06 -2.80 -21.69
C SER A 196 -5.05 -3.52 -22.61
N ARG A 197 -6.06 -2.82 -23.12
CA ARG A 197 -7.20 -3.41 -23.85
C ARG A 197 -6.86 -4.33 -25.01
N LYS A 198 -5.80 -4.03 -25.77
CA LYS A 198 -5.43 -4.79 -26.97
C LYS A 198 -4.79 -6.14 -26.67
N ASP A 199 -4.10 -6.23 -25.53
CA ASP A 199 -3.30 -7.38 -25.16
C ASP A 199 -3.90 -8.19 -24.01
N LEU A 200 -5.02 -7.72 -23.45
CA LEU A 200 -5.73 -8.39 -22.36
C LEU A 200 -6.35 -9.70 -22.84
N ILE A 201 -5.96 -10.82 -22.21
CA ILE A 201 -6.46 -12.16 -22.52
C ILE A 201 -7.54 -12.56 -21.51
N THR A 202 -7.32 -12.25 -20.24
CA THR A 202 -8.22 -12.59 -19.14
C THR A 202 -8.68 -11.34 -18.43
N LEU A 203 -9.99 -11.20 -18.22
CA LEU A 203 -10.60 -10.17 -17.41
C LEU A 203 -11.60 -10.82 -16.46
N ASP A 204 -11.28 -10.81 -15.17
CA ASP A 204 -12.17 -11.26 -14.11
C ASP A 204 -12.60 -10.06 -13.25
N LEU A 205 -13.89 -9.77 -13.27
CA LEU A 205 -14.53 -8.69 -12.52
C LEU A 205 -15.60 -9.24 -11.55
N SER A 206 -15.51 -10.51 -11.21
CA SER A 206 -16.49 -11.20 -10.36
C SER A 206 -16.63 -10.56 -8.97
N GLY A 207 -17.80 -10.74 -8.36
CA GLY A 207 -18.06 -10.22 -7.03
C GLY A 207 -18.15 -8.69 -6.91
N ASN A 208 -18.24 -7.96 -8.03
CA ASN A 208 -18.51 -6.53 -8.08
C ASN A 208 -20.00 -6.24 -8.31
N ASN A 209 -20.41 -4.99 -8.30
CA ASN A 209 -21.80 -4.54 -8.34
C ASN A 209 -22.16 -3.87 -9.67
N PHE A 210 -21.78 -4.44 -10.80
CA PHE A 210 -22.16 -3.93 -12.12
C PHE A 210 -23.68 -3.99 -12.32
N THR A 211 -24.25 -2.90 -12.83
CA THR A 211 -25.68 -2.76 -13.14
C THR A 211 -25.89 -2.51 -14.62
#